data_84e8f176f4283aaf93f94f2fa77eebe8
#
_entry.id   84e8f176f4283aaf93f94f2fa77eebe8
#
_cell.length_a   1.000
_cell.length_b   1.000
_cell.length_c   1.000
_cell.angle_alpha   90.00
_cell.angle_beta   90.00
_cell.angle_gamma   90.00
#
_symmetry.space_group_name_H-M   'P 1'
#
loop_
_entity.id
_entity.type
_entity.pdbx_description
1 polymer ?
#
loop_
_entity_poly.entity_id
_entity_poly.type
_entity_poly.pdbx_seq_one_letter_code
_entity_poly.pdbx_strand_id
1 'polypeptide(L)'
;MNLTLLILAAGMGSRFGGLKQIEPVGPNNEFIIDYSIYDAIKAGFTKVVFIIKEENYDIFRETIGKRIEEKIKVEYVFQKNELPQPYIFPKTRTKPFGTAHAILSAKSKINEPFVVINSDDFYGREPYYTISNYLKNNKENYALIGYKVKNTLTQNGAVKRGICELSGEYLSDLIESSVIKENNIITATPFNGSKPFTINEDTLVSMNMLGFLPNVFNYLEEYLLKCLKETDDLENCEYLIPDVLSKIDKKTKVLTTNAKWEGVTYKEDKKQVVDAINELVKQGEYPSNLWKIN
;
A
#
# COMPACT_ATOMS: atom_id res chain seq x y z
N MET A 1 22.53 -1.18 4.93
CA MET A 1 21.47 -2.17 5.23
C MET A 1 20.56 -2.22 4.01
N ASN A 2 20.27 -3.42 3.51
CA ASN A 2 19.33 -3.58 2.40
C ASN A 2 17.90 -3.33 2.88
N LEU A 3 17.10 -2.69 2.05
CA LEU A 3 15.70 -2.38 2.31
C LEU A 3 14.90 -2.59 1.02
N THR A 4 13.81 -3.33 1.11
CA THR A 4 12.96 -3.66 -0.05
C THR A 4 11.67 -2.84 -0.05
N LEU A 5 11.28 -2.33 -1.20
CA LEU A 5 9.95 -1.80 -1.46
C LEU A 5 9.10 -2.93 -2.09
N LEU A 6 8.05 -3.35 -1.41
CA LEU A 6 7.07 -4.32 -1.91
C LEU A 6 5.83 -3.59 -2.40
N ILE A 7 5.51 -3.72 -3.68
CA ILE A 7 4.44 -2.98 -4.32
C ILE A 7 3.29 -3.92 -4.68
N LEU A 8 2.11 -3.66 -4.12
CA LEU A 8 0.89 -4.41 -4.40
C LEU A 8 0.28 -3.93 -5.71
N ALA A 9 0.50 -4.67 -6.79
CA ALA A 9 0.04 -4.35 -8.14
C ALA A 9 -0.86 -5.43 -8.78
N ALA A 10 -1.22 -6.49 -8.05
CA ALA A 10 -2.05 -7.58 -8.56
C ALA A 10 -3.53 -7.20 -8.73
N GLY A 11 -3.99 -6.15 -8.04
CA GLY A 11 -5.36 -5.61 -8.15
C GLY A 11 -5.65 -4.82 -9.42
N MET A 12 -4.75 -4.86 -10.38
CA MET A 12 -4.76 -4.06 -11.60
C MET A 12 -6.01 -4.29 -12.46
N GLY A 13 -6.83 -3.26 -12.58
CA GLY A 13 -7.59 -3.12 -13.82
C GLY A 13 -9.03 -3.61 -13.87
N SER A 14 -9.68 -4.02 -12.76
CA SER A 14 -11.09 -4.44 -12.86
C SER A 14 -12.10 -3.28 -12.94
N ARG A 15 -11.73 -2.07 -12.51
CA ARG A 15 -12.68 -0.95 -12.40
C ARG A 15 -12.78 -0.03 -13.62
N PHE A 16 -11.82 -0.04 -14.55
CA PHE A 16 -11.76 0.89 -15.69
C PHE A 16 -11.43 0.24 -17.03
N GLY A 17 -11.59 -1.08 -17.18
CA GLY A 17 -11.38 -1.80 -18.45
C GLY A 17 -9.92 -1.81 -18.94
N GLY A 18 -8.94 -1.49 -18.06
CA GLY A 18 -7.52 -1.44 -18.39
C GLY A 18 -6.64 -1.37 -17.15
N LEU A 19 -5.34 -1.40 -17.34
CA LEU A 19 -4.36 -1.32 -16.28
C LEU A 19 -4.30 0.12 -15.74
N LYS A 20 -5.06 0.44 -14.68
CA LYS A 20 -5.17 1.77 -14.04
C LYS A 20 -3.81 2.37 -13.66
N GLN A 21 -2.84 1.52 -13.34
CA GLN A 21 -1.48 1.90 -13.00
C GLN A 21 -0.64 2.36 -14.20
N ILE A 22 -1.13 2.12 -15.41
CA ILE A 22 -0.45 2.49 -16.66
C ILE A 22 -0.92 3.87 -17.17
N GLU A 23 -1.74 4.59 -16.42
CA GLU A 23 -2.13 5.95 -16.79
C GLU A 23 -1.06 6.96 -16.34
N PRO A 24 -0.45 7.72 -17.27
CA PRO A 24 0.56 8.70 -16.94
C PRO A 24 -0.03 9.87 -16.14
N VAL A 25 0.75 10.36 -15.18
CA VAL A 25 0.42 11.51 -14.33
C VAL A 25 1.50 12.59 -14.36
N GLY A 26 2.71 12.22 -14.76
CA GLY A 26 3.86 13.13 -14.85
C GLY A 26 4.06 13.73 -16.23
N PRO A 27 4.87 14.79 -16.34
CA PRO A 27 5.08 15.55 -17.58
C PRO A 27 5.79 14.78 -18.69
N ASN A 28 6.53 13.72 -18.36
CA ASN A 28 7.22 12.85 -19.32
C ASN A 28 6.66 11.42 -19.33
N ASN A 29 5.35 11.29 -19.17
CA ASN A 29 4.64 10.01 -19.13
C ASN A 29 5.06 9.13 -17.95
N GLU A 30 5.47 9.72 -16.84
CA GLU A 30 5.67 8.99 -15.60
C GLU A 30 4.33 8.59 -14.98
N PHE A 31 4.28 7.41 -14.38
CA PHE A 31 3.14 6.87 -13.65
C PHE A 31 3.27 7.19 -12.16
N ILE A 32 2.19 7.05 -11.39
CA ILE A 32 2.24 7.21 -9.93
C ILE A 32 3.32 6.31 -9.32
N ILE A 33 3.41 5.07 -9.77
CA ILE A 33 4.38 4.09 -9.30
C ILE A 33 5.84 4.52 -9.56
N ASP A 34 6.11 5.29 -10.61
CA ASP A 34 7.45 5.81 -10.90
C ASP A 34 7.91 6.78 -9.80
N TYR A 35 7.01 7.65 -9.31
CA TYR A 35 7.29 8.57 -8.20
C TYR A 35 7.56 7.82 -6.91
N SER A 36 6.74 6.80 -6.61
CA SER A 36 6.93 5.94 -5.44
C SER A 36 8.30 5.26 -5.43
N ILE A 37 8.73 4.74 -6.57
CA ILE A 37 10.03 4.07 -6.71
C ILE A 37 11.17 5.09 -6.67
N TYR A 38 11.01 6.25 -7.31
CA TYR A 38 12.00 7.33 -7.27
C TYR A 38 12.26 7.78 -5.83
N ASP A 39 11.22 8.03 -5.04
CA ASP A 39 11.34 8.43 -3.65
C ASP A 39 11.93 7.33 -2.77
N ALA A 40 11.56 6.08 -3.02
CA ALA A 40 12.17 4.93 -2.35
C ALA A 40 13.69 4.82 -2.62
N ILE A 41 14.12 4.98 -3.88
CA ILE A 41 15.55 5.00 -4.24
C ILE A 41 16.27 6.12 -3.49
N LYS A 42 15.70 7.34 -3.45
CA LYS A 42 16.26 8.48 -2.72
C LYS A 42 16.32 8.25 -1.22
N ALA A 43 15.35 7.52 -0.65
CA ALA A 43 15.35 7.12 0.76
C ALA A 43 16.27 5.92 1.08
N GLY A 44 16.97 5.38 0.06
CA GLY A 44 17.97 4.33 0.21
C GLY A 44 17.42 2.91 0.22
N PHE A 45 16.29 2.67 -0.45
CA PHE A 45 15.84 1.32 -0.82
C PHE A 45 16.77 0.76 -1.89
N THR A 46 17.00 -0.55 -1.83
CA THR A 46 17.98 -1.25 -2.68
C THR A 46 17.33 -2.28 -3.60
N LYS A 47 16.05 -2.58 -3.38
CA LYS A 47 15.30 -3.55 -4.16
C LYS A 47 13.83 -3.17 -4.22
N VAL A 48 13.19 -3.45 -5.36
CA VAL A 48 11.74 -3.41 -5.54
C VAL A 48 11.25 -4.83 -5.84
N VAL A 49 10.16 -5.21 -5.20
CA VAL A 49 9.42 -6.44 -5.49
C VAL A 49 8.02 -6.08 -5.92
N PHE A 50 7.63 -6.44 -7.13
CA PHE A 50 6.27 -6.25 -7.61
C PHE A 50 5.45 -7.52 -7.39
N ILE A 51 4.29 -7.37 -6.74
CA ILE A 51 3.27 -8.41 -6.73
C ILE A 51 2.27 -8.11 -7.84
N ILE A 52 2.23 -8.96 -8.84
CA ILE A 52 1.39 -8.84 -10.03
C ILE A 52 0.64 -10.14 -10.30
N LYS A 53 -0.30 -10.12 -11.23
CA LYS A 53 -0.84 -11.35 -11.82
C LYS A 53 0.10 -11.82 -12.93
N GLU A 54 0.29 -13.14 -13.06
CA GLU A 54 1.16 -13.75 -14.07
C GLU A 54 0.77 -13.35 -15.49
N GLU A 55 -0.53 -13.30 -15.77
CA GLU A 55 -1.11 -12.88 -17.06
C GLU A 55 -0.75 -11.46 -17.48
N ASN A 56 -0.38 -10.59 -16.52
CA ASN A 56 -0.02 -9.20 -16.78
C ASN A 56 1.50 -8.96 -16.83
N TYR A 57 2.33 -10.00 -16.67
CA TYR A 57 3.77 -9.85 -16.53
C TYR A 57 4.42 -9.12 -17.70
N ASP A 58 4.18 -9.58 -18.94
CA ASP A 58 4.86 -9.04 -20.12
C ASP A 58 4.50 -7.57 -20.32
N ILE A 59 3.21 -7.20 -20.25
CA ILE A 59 2.77 -5.83 -20.43
C ILE A 59 3.24 -4.93 -19.27
N PHE A 60 3.24 -5.43 -18.02
CA PHE A 60 3.72 -4.68 -16.88
C PHE A 60 5.22 -4.42 -16.97
N ARG A 61 6.00 -5.44 -17.29
CA ARG A 61 7.45 -5.32 -17.46
C ARG A 61 7.81 -4.39 -18.61
N GLU A 62 7.11 -4.47 -19.75
CA GLU A 62 7.36 -3.59 -20.89
C GLU A 62 7.06 -2.12 -20.55
N THR A 63 5.98 -1.88 -19.84
CA THR A 63 5.48 -0.53 -19.59
C THR A 63 6.17 0.15 -18.39
N ILE A 64 6.41 -0.59 -17.30
CA ILE A 64 6.96 -0.08 -16.04
C ILE A 64 8.33 -0.70 -15.77
N GLY A 65 8.41 -2.04 -15.79
CA GLY A 65 9.55 -2.78 -15.28
C GLY A 65 10.87 -2.40 -15.91
N LYS A 66 10.97 -2.39 -17.25
CA LYS A 66 12.23 -2.17 -17.97
C LYS A 66 12.92 -0.86 -17.59
N ARG A 67 12.16 0.24 -17.41
CA ARG A 67 12.73 1.52 -17.01
C ARG A 67 13.24 1.53 -15.56
N ILE A 68 12.67 0.67 -14.71
CA ILE A 68 13.02 0.56 -13.29
C ILE A 68 14.17 -0.43 -13.09
N GLU A 69 14.23 -1.52 -13.85
CA GLU A 69 15.30 -2.53 -13.81
C GLU A 69 16.70 -1.94 -14.00
N GLU A 70 16.81 -0.81 -14.73
CA GLU A 70 18.07 -0.08 -14.92
C GLU A 70 18.49 0.77 -13.70
N LYS A 71 17.58 1.04 -12.76
CA LYS A 71 17.77 1.99 -11.65
C LYS A 71 17.94 1.30 -10.30
N ILE A 72 17.30 0.15 -10.11
CA ILE A 72 17.27 -0.59 -8.86
C ILE A 72 17.07 -2.07 -9.16
N LYS A 73 17.50 -2.96 -8.25
CA LYS A 73 17.20 -4.39 -8.36
C LYS A 73 15.69 -4.60 -8.33
N VAL A 74 15.14 -5.30 -9.34
CA VAL A 74 13.71 -5.62 -9.47
C VAL A 74 13.50 -7.12 -9.41
N GLU A 75 12.46 -7.53 -8.68
CA GLU A 75 11.95 -8.90 -8.65
C GLU A 75 10.43 -8.87 -8.89
N TYR A 76 9.91 -9.91 -9.52
CA TYR A 76 8.49 -10.09 -9.78
C TYR A 76 7.98 -11.30 -9.02
N VAL A 77 6.81 -11.17 -8.40
CA VAL A 77 6.11 -12.23 -7.68
C VAL A 77 4.70 -12.31 -8.22
N PHE A 78 4.27 -13.51 -8.53
CA PHE A 78 2.91 -13.75 -9.01
C PHE A 78 2.02 -14.13 -7.82
N GLN A 79 0.99 -13.34 -7.59
CA GLN A 79 -0.04 -13.72 -6.64
C GLN A 79 -0.88 -14.84 -7.25
N LYS A 80 -0.60 -16.05 -6.84
CA LYS A 80 -1.32 -17.24 -7.31
C LYS A 80 -2.57 -17.51 -6.50
N ASN A 81 -3.55 -18.10 -7.15
CA ASN A 81 -4.76 -18.61 -6.52
C ASN A 81 -4.50 -20.00 -5.94
N GLU A 82 -3.55 -20.09 -5.01
CA GLU A 82 -3.13 -21.34 -4.37
C GLU A 82 -3.26 -21.22 -2.85
N LEU A 83 -3.65 -22.31 -2.20
CA LEU A 83 -3.73 -22.42 -0.76
C LEU A 83 -2.83 -23.56 -0.25
N PRO A 84 -2.34 -23.49 1.00
CA PRO A 84 -1.59 -24.59 1.59
C PRO A 84 -2.46 -25.83 1.74
N GLN A 85 -1.87 -27.00 1.53
CA GLN A 85 -2.57 -28.28 1.73
C GLN A 85 -3.10 -28.41 3.19
N PRO A 86 -4.29 -28.97 3.41
CA PRO A 86 -5.16 -29.66 2.44
C PRO A 86 -6.20 -28.78 1.74
N TYR A 87 -6.13 -27.46 1.89
CA TYR A 87 -7.13 -26.53 1.36
C TYR A 87 -7.02 -26.39 -0.16
N ILE A 88 -8.17 -26.28 -0.81
CA ILE A 88 -8.27 -26.14 -2.28
C ILE A 88 -8.89 -24.77 -2.57
N PHE A 89 -8.24 -24.00 -3.45
CA PHE A 89 -8.78 -22.73 -3.91
C PHE A 89 -10.09 -22.98 -4.69
N PRO A 90 -11.21 -22.33 -4.32
CA PRO A 90 -12.48 -22.51 -5.01
C PRO A 90 -12.38 -22.10 -6.49
N LYS A 91 -12.80 -22.97 -7.41
CA LYS A 91 -12.73 -22.70 -8.86
C LYS A 91 -13.62 -21.55 -9.32
N THR A 92 -14.66 -21.26 -8.58
CA THR A 92 -15.63 -20.18 -8.81
C THR A 92 -15.14 -18.83 -8.31
N ARG A 93 -14.18 -18.84 -7.37
CA ARG A 93 -13.63 -17.61 -6.79
C ARG A 93 -12.80 -16.84 -7.82
N THR A 94 -13.20 -15.62 -8.12
CA THR A 94 -12.48 -14.69 -9.02
C THR A 94 -11.62 -13.68 -8.28
N LYS A 95 -11.90 -13.45 -6.98
CA LYS A 95 -11.17 -12.48 -6.17
C LYS A 95 -9.94 -13.12 -5.50
N PRO A 96 -8.81 -12.41 -5.40
CA PRO A 96 -7.67 -12.86 -4.59
C PRO A 96 -8.05 -12.94 -3.10
N PHE A 97 -7.25 -13.66 -2.30
CA PHE A 97 -7.48 -13.83 -0.85
C PHE A 97 -7.15 -12.61 0.00
N GLY A 98 -6.91 -11.44 -0.61
CA GLY A 98 -6.67 -10.19 0.10
C GLY A 98 -5.19 -9.80 0.21
N THR A 99 -4.96 -8.69 0.90
CA THR A 99 -3.63 -8.02 0.94
C THR A 99 -2.58 -8.79 1.73
N ALA A 100 -2.97 -9.48 2.81
CA ALA A 100 -2.04 -10.29 3.59
C ALA A 100 -1.57 -11.52 2.80
N HIS A 101 -2.45 -12.17 2.03
CA HIS A 101 -2.09 -13.25 1.14
C HIS A 101 -1.16 -12.77 0.01
N ALA A 102 -1.40 -11.58 -0.53
CA ALA A 102 -0.51 -10.98 -1.53
C ALA A 102 0.90 -10.80 -0.96
N ILE A 103 1.04 -10.21 0.23
CA ILE A 103 2.35 -10.02 0.88
C ILE A 103 3.03 -11.36 1.14
N LEU A 104 2.30 -12.37 1.61
CA LEU A 104 2.82 -13.70 1.88
C LEU A 104 3.43 -14.35 0.62
N SER A 105 2.88 -14.08 -0.57
CA SER A 105 3.43 -14.56 -1.84
C SER A 105 4.87 -14.12 -2.10
N ALA A 106 5.32 -13.02 -1.48
CA ALA A 106 6.67 -12.50 -1.63
C ALA A 106 7.71 -13.11 -0.66
N LYS A 107 7.32 -14.04 0.23
CA LYS A 107 8.18 -14.62 1.26
C LYS A 107 9.51 -15.12 0.73
N SER A 108 9.53 -15.81 -0.42
CA SER A 108 10.74 -16.38 -1.01
C SER A 108 11.72 -15.34 -1.59
N LYS A 109 11.27 -14.09 -1.75
CA LYS A 109 12.02 -13.01 -2.39
C LYS A 109 12.53 -11.95 -1.42
N ILE A 110 12.10 -11.97 -0.16
CA ILE A 110 12.40 -10.92 0.82
C ILE A 110 12.96 -11.53 2.10
N ASN A 111 14.22 -11.24 2.40
CA ASN A 111 14.94 -11.67 3.61
C ASN A 111 15.47 -10.48 4.44
N GLU A 112 15.20 -9.27 4.00
CA GLU A 112 15.54 -7.99 4.64
C GLU A 112 14.28 -7.23 5.07
N PRO A 113 14.38 -6.19 5.91
CA PRO A 113 13.27 -5.31 6.20
C PRO A 113 12.69 -4.73 4.91
N PHE A 114 11.38 -4.55 4.91
CA PHE A 114 10.68 -4.09 3.70
C PHE A 114 9.50 -3.19 4.04
N VAL A 115 9.11 -2.39 3.05
CA VAL A 115 7.94 -1.51 3.12
C VAL A 115 6.94 -1.93 2.06
N VAL A 116 5.69 -2.08 2.45
CA VAL A 116 4.56 -2.38 1.56
C VAL A 116 3.88 -1.08 1.17
N ILE A 117 3.54 -0.93 -0.10
CA ILE A 117 2.71 0.15 -0.63
C ILE A 117 1.73 -0.37 -1.69
N ASN A 118 0.71 0.41 -1.96
CA ASN A 118 -0.14 0.22 -3.13
C ASN A 118 0.51 0.84 -4.38
N SER A 119 0.25 0.30 -5.53
CA SER A 119 0.84 0.74 -6.81
C SER A 119 0.20 1.99 -7.40
N ASP A 120 -1.01 2.33 -6.96
CA ASP A 120 -1.84 3.42 -7.49
C ASP A 120 -1.98 4.62 -6.56
N ASP A 121 -1.18 4.66 -5.50
CA ASP A 121 -1.15 5.71 -4.48
C ASP A 121 0.14 6.54 -4.57
N PHE A 122 0.00 7.87 -4.54
CA PHE A 122 1.12 8.80 -4.38
C PHE A 122 1.24 9.18 -2.90
N TYR A 123 2.33 8.77 -2.28
CA TYR A 123 2.56 8.89 -0.84
C TYR A 123 3.27 10.18 -0.43
N GLY A 124 3.90 10.89 -1.39
CA GLY A 124 4.84 11.98 -1.12
C GLY A 124 6.21 11.45 -0.65
N ARG A 125 7.21 12.29 -0.71
CA ARG A 125 8.62 11.92 -0.48
C ARG A 125 8.93 11.62 1.00
N GLU A 126 8.48 12.47 1.90
CA GLU A 126 8.84 12.43 3.33
C GLU A 126 8.55 11.07 4.01
N PRO A 127 7.40 10.40 3.77
CA PRO A 127 7.10 9.09 4.34
C PRO A 127 8.14 8.00 4.04
N TYR A 128 8.75 8.01 2.84
CA TYR A 128 9.78 7.03 2.49
C TYR A 128 11.05 7.19 3.33
N TYR A 129 11.48 8.44 3.58
CA TYR A 129 12.62 8.71 4.47
C TYR A 129 12.29 8.34 5.91
N THR A 130 11.11 8.70 6.40
CA THR A 130 10.66 8.44 7.75
C THR A 130 10.64 6.95 8.06
N ILE A 131 9.99 6.14 7.21
CA ILE A 131 9.88 4.70 7.43
C ILE A 131 11.22 3.98 7.17
N SER A 132 12.00 4.42 6.18
CA SER A 132 13.34 3.89 5.91
C SER A 132 14.28 4.10 7.11
N ASN A 133 14.31 5.31 7.65
CA ASN A 133 15.13 5.62 8.84
C ASN A 133 14.70 4.80 10.06
N TYR A 134 13.40 4.64 10.27
CA TYR A 134 12.90 3.81 11.35
C TYR A 134 13.36 2.37 11.21
N LEU A 135 13.14 1.72 10.07
CA LEU A 135 13.49 0.32 9.85
C LEU A 135 15.01 0.06 9.88
N LYS A 136 15.83 1.03 9.49
CA LYS A 136 17.29 0.93 9.59
C LYS A 136 17.78 0.91 11.03
N ASN A 137 17.09 1.59 11.92
CA ASN A 137 17.48 1.77 13.33
C ASN A 137 16.69 0.89 14.32
N ASN A 138 15.60 0.26 13.88
CA ASN A 138 14.75 -0.61 14.70
C ASN A 138 14.71 -2.04 14.13
N LYS A 139 14.97 -3.04 15.00
CA LYS A 139 14.96 -4.46 14.64
C LYS A 139 13.90 -5.26 15.40
N GLU A 140 13.01 -4.59 16.11
CA GLU A 140 12.06 -5.27 17.01
C GLU A 140 10.62 -5.07 16.57
N ASN A 141 10.25 -3.86 16.18
CA ASN A 141 8.86 -3.48 15.93
C ASN A 141 8.62 -3.20 14.45
N TYR A 142 7.37 -3.36 14.04
CA TYR A 142 6.89 -2.92 12.75
C TYR A 142 6.59 -1.42 12.75
N ALA A 143 6.26 -0.87 11.59
CA ALA A 143 5.89 0.52 11.44
C ALA A 143 4.69 0.69 10.50
N LEU A 144 3.94 1.75 10.72
CA LEU A 144 2.88 2.23 9.84
C LEU A 144 3.03 3.73 9.69
N ILE A 145 2.93 4.25 8.47
CA ILE A 145 2.83 5.69 8.25
C ILE A 145 1.39 6.13 8.47
N GLY A 146 1.19 6.95 9.51
CA GLY A 146 -0.10 7.58 9.83
C GLY A 146 -0.20 8.95 9.18
N TYR A 147 -1.12 9.09 8.23
CA TYR A 147 -1.45 10.36 7.60
C TYR A 147 -2.53 11.08 8.39
N LYS A 148 -2.46 12.40 8.48
CA LYS A 148 -3.61 13.19 8.96
C LYS A 148 -4.76 13.01 7.97
N VAL A 149 -5.96 12.69 8.47
CA VAL A 149 -7.11 12.38 7.59
C VAL A 149 -7.40 13.50 6.61
N LYS A 150 -7.26 14.77 7.01
CA LYS A 150 -7.44 15.94 6.11
C LYS A 150 -6.56 15.91 4.87
N ASN A 151 -5.38 15.26 4.93
CA ASN A 151 -4.42 15.13 3.85
C ASN A 151 -4.71 13.93 2.93
N THR A 152 -5.83 13.24 3.12
CA THR A 152 -6.19 12.01 2.39
C THR A 152 -7.61 12.02 1.83
N LEU A 153 -8.35 13.11 2.04
CA LEU A 153 -9.74 13.24 1.57
C LEU A 153 -9.80 13.74 0.13
N THR A 154 -10.87 13.39 -0.56
CA THR A 154 -11.24 13.95 -1.86
C THR A 154 -12.53 14.77 -1.74
N GLN A 155 -12.76 15.68 -2.69
CA GLN A 155 -14.01 16.42 -2.81
C GLN A 155 -15.11 15.64 -3.52
N ASN A 156 -14.77 14.49 -4.11
CA ASN A 156 -15.65 13.73 -5.00
C ASN A 156 -16.49 12.66 -4.27
N GLY A 157 -16.36 12.54 -2.94
CA GLY A 157 -17.19 11.65 -2.13
C GLY A 157 -16.44 10.93 -1.01
N ALA A 158 -17.07 9.88 -0.50
CA ALA A 158 -16.51 9.08 0.58
C ALA A 158 -15.32 8.24 0.12
N VAL A 159 -14.33 8.09 1.00
CA VAL A 159 -13.11 7.31 0.77
C VAL A 159 -12.93 6.24 1.84
N LYS A 160 -12.26 5.13 1.50
CA LYS A 160 -11.92 4.08 2.47
C LYS A 160 -10.63 4.44 3.18
N ARG A 161 -10.64 4.41 4.53
CA ARG A 161 -9.47 4.70 5.38
C ARG A 161 -9.44 3.77 6.58
N GLY A 162 -8.24 3.31 6.93
CA GLY A 162 -8.02 2.63 8.19
C GLY A 162 -7.75 3.66 9.29
N ILE A 163 -8.72 3.89 10.19
CA ILE A 163 -8.54 4.79 11.32
C ILE A 163 -7.59 4.14 12.32
N CYS A 164 -6.49 4.83 12.66
CA CYS A 164 -5.52 4.32 13.62
C CYS A 164 -5.99 4.62 15.05
N GLU A 165 -6.30 3.59 15.83
CA GLU A 165 -6.38 3.70 17.28
C GLU A 165 -5.00 3.46 17.89
N LEU A 166 -4.62 4.28 18.87
CA LEU A 166 -3.27 4.26 19.42
C LEU A 166 -3.27 3.95 20.93
N SER A 167 -2.27 3.16 21.33
CA SER A 167 -1.83 3.05 22.72
C SER A 167 -0.41 3.62 22.84
N GLY A 168 -0.30 4.86 23.28
CA GLY A 168 0.92 5.65 23.19
C GLY A 168 1.28 5.91 21.72
N GLU A 169 2.46 5.49 21.28
CA GLU A 169 2.92 5.63 19.90
C GLU A 169 2.66 4.38 19.02
N TYR A 170 2.00 3.38 19.59
CA TYR A 170 1.78 2.09 18.93
C TYR A 170 0.33 1.92 18.51
N LEU A 171 0.13 1.27 17.38
CA LEU A 171 -1.18 0.88 16.90
C LEU A 171 -1.81 -0.11 17.88
N SER A 172 -3.00 0.19 18.36
CA SER A 172 -3.82 -0.74 19.15
C SER A 172 -4.89 -1.39 18.29
N ASP A 173 -5.45 -0.64 17.34
CA ASP A 173 -6.41 -1.17 16.36
C ASP A 173 -6.39 -0.35 15.07
N LEU A 174 -6.91 -0.93 13.99
CA LEU A 174 -7.05 -0.30 12.68
C LEU A 174 -8.48 -0.49 12.18
N ILE A 175 -9.29 0.55 12.32
CA ILE A 175 -10.72 0.50 12.01
C ILE A 175 -10.95 0.91 10.56
N GLU A 176 -11.13 -0.07 9.69
CA GLU A 176 -11.47 0.16 8.29
C GLU A 176 -12.84 0.84 8.17
N SER A 177 -12.88 2.02 7.60
CA SER A 177 -14.06 2.88 7.56
C SER A 177 -14.24 3.58 6.22
N SER A 178 -15.50 3.84 5.90
CA SER A 178 -15.85 4.85 4.91
C SER A 178 -15.79 6.23 5.55
N VAL A 179 -14.99 7.14 5.02
CA VAL A 179 -14.77 8.48 5.58
C VAL A 179 -15.21 9.54 4.60
N ILE A 180 -16.01 10.48 5.05
CA ILE A 180 -16.52 11.62 4.27
C ILE A 180 -16.42 12.92 5.06
N LYS A 181 -16.13 14.02 4.37
CA LYS A 181 -16.19 15.39 4.92
C LYS A 181 -17.36 16.13 4.32
N GLU A 182 -18.32 16.49 5.17
CA GLU A 182 -19.50 17.30 4.81
C GLU A 182 -19.66 18.43 5.83
N ASN A 183 -19.91 19.64 5.35
CA ASN A 183 -20.12 20.84 6.20
C ASN A 183 -19.03 21.01 7.28
N ASN A 184 -17.76 20.75 6.96
CA ASN A 184 -16.60 20.76 7.86
C ASN A 184 -16.62 19.68 8.96
N ILE A 185 -17.53 18.72 8.91
CA ILE A 185 -17.55 17.55 9.81
C ILE A 185 -16.99 16.36 9.03
N ILE A 186 -16.05 15.65 9.66
CA ILE A 186 -15.51 14.40 9.12
C ILE A 186 -16.15 13.24 9.86
N THR A 187 -16.87 12.41 9.13
CA THR A 187 -17.57 11.23 9.66
C THR A 187 -16.91 9.96 9.15
N ALA A 188 -16.60 9.05 10.06
CA ALA A 188 -16.14 7.70 9.79
C ALA A 188 -17.27 6.70 10.03
N THR A 189 -17.55 5.87 9.05
CA THR A 189 -18.51 4.78 9.11
C THR A 189 -17.77 3.45 9.00
N PRO A 190 -17.56 2.71 10.11
CA PRO A 190 -16.85 1.45 10.12
C PRO A 190 -17.51 0.37 9.29
N PHE A 191 -16.70 -0.45 8.59
CA PHE A 191 -17.20 -1.59 7.80
C PHE A 191 -17.57 -2.82 8.67
N ASN A 192 -17.18 -2.81 9.95
CA ASN A 192 -17.55 -3.88 10.89
C ASN A 192 -18.98 -3.77 11.46
N GLY A 193 -19.79 -2.82 10.97
CA GLY A 193 -21.17 -2.59 11.40
C GLY A 193 -21.32 -1.73 12.66
N SER A 194 -20.23 -1.22 13.23
CA SER A 194 -20.29 -0.25 14.34
C SER A 194 -20.92 1.07 13.89
N LYS A 195 -21.44 1.83 14.86
CA LYS A 195 -22.08 3.13 14.55
C LYS A 195 -21.06 4.12 13.99
N PRO A 196 -21.49 4.99 13.05
CA PRO A 196 -20.68 6.11 12.57
C PRO A 196 -20.27 7.03 13.74
N PHE A 197 -19.05 7.58 13.62
CA PHE A 197 -18.52 8.54 14.60
C PHE A 197 -17.76 9.68 13.91
N THR A 198 -17.69 10.80 14.60
CA THR A 198 -16.97 11.99 14.10
C THR A 198 -15.49 11.91 14.49
N ILE A 199 -14.63 12.28 13.56
CA ILE A 199 -13.18 12.38 13.76
C ILE A 199 -12.70 13.81 13.46
N ASN A 200 -11.56 14.19 14.02
CA ASN A 200 -10.95 15.49 13.75
C ASN A 200 -10.00 15.42 12.53
N GLU A 201 -9.62 16.58 12.01
CA GLU A 201 -8.77 16.70 10.81
C GLU A 201 -7.37 16.10 10.98
N ASP A 202 -6.86 16.03 12.21
CA ASP A 202 -5.54 15.50 12.54
C ASP A 202 -5.58 14.02 12.98
N THR A 203 -6.77 13.37 12.96
CA THR A 203 -6.89 11.93 13.20
C THR A 203 -6.00 11.18 12.22
N LEU A 204 -5.20 10.23 12.73
CA LEU A 204 -4.29 9.46 11.90
C LEU A 204 -5.01 8.32 11.21
N VAL A 205 -4.72 8.17 9.93
CA VAL A 205 -5.25 7.09 9.09
C VAL A 205 -4.14 6.36 8.35
N SER A 206 -4.32 5.08 8.16
CA SER A 206 -3.48 4.25 7.31
C SER A 206 -3.84 4.41 5.84
N MET A 207 -2.80 4.52 5.01
CA MET A 207 -2.87 4.44 3.55
C MET A 207 -2.10 3.23 3.02
N ASN A 208 -1.99 2.16 3.83
CA ASN A 208 -1.25 0.93 3.50
C ASN A 208 0.25 1.11 3.25
N MET A 209 0.87 2.15 3.83
CA MET A 209 2.33 2.25 3.87
C MET A 209 2.84 1.63 5.16
N LEU A 210 3.29 0.37 5.08
CA LEU A 210 3.60 -0.50 6.22
C LEU A 210 5.04 -0.99 6.15
N GLY A 211 5.77 -0.86 7.25
CA GLY A 211 7.15 -1.32 7.39
C GLY A 211 7.23 -2.60 8.21
N PHE A 212 7.83 -3.64 7.65
CA PHE A 212 7.94 -4.95 8.27
C PHE A 212 9.38 -5.44 8.37
N LEU A 213 9.61 -6.30 9.36
CA LEU A 213 10.77 -7.17 9.44
C LEU A 213 10.41 -8.54 8.82
N PRO A 214 11.38 -9.34 8.33
CA PRO A 214 11.10 -10.60 7.64
C PRO A 214 10.29 -11.61 8.45
N ASN A 215 10.36 -11.55 9.79
CA ASN A 215 9.60 -12.45 10.65
C ASN A 215 8.08 -12.28 10.54
N VAL A 216 7.58 -11.20 9.89
CA VAL A 216 6.15 -11.04 9.61
C VAL A 216 5.60 -12.18 8.77
N PHE A 217 6.41 -12.79 7.90
CA PHE A 217 5.96 -13.91 7.08
C PHE A 217 5.52 -15.11 7.89
N ASN A 218 6.12 -15.35 9.06
CA ASN A 218 5.71 -16.43 9.96
C ASN A 218 4.31 -16.16 10.54
N TYR A 219 4.05 -14.92 10.98
CA TYR A 219 2.73 -14.51 11.46
C TYR A 219 1.66 -14.57 10.37
N LEU A 220 2.03 -14.18 9.14
CA LEU A 220 1.13 -14.26 7.99
C LEU A 220 0.75 -15.71 7.68
N GLU A 221 1.70 -16.66 7.72
CA GLU A 221 1.42 -18.08 7.52
C GLU A 221 0.52 -18.65 8.61
N GLU A 222 0.86 -18.41 9.88
CA GLU A 222 0.08 -18.89 11.02
C GLU A 222 -1.36 -18.35 10.97
N TYR A 223 -1.51 -17.06 10.69
CA TYR A 223 -2.82 -16.46 10.62
C TYR A 223 -3.64 -16.96 9.42
N LEU A 224 -3.00 -17.16 8.25
CA LEU A 224 -3.67 -17.77 7.10
C LEU A 224 -4.20 -19.16 7.45
N LEU A 225 -3.37 -20.02 8.05
CA LEU A 225 -3.78 -21.36 8.45
C LEU A 225 -4.94 -21.34 9.48
N LYS A 226 -4.92 -20.37 10.39
CA LYS A 226 -6.00 -20.17 11.36
C LYS A 226 -7.30 -19.77 10.64
N CYS A 227 -7.26 -18.77 9.77
CA CYS A 227 -8.42 -18.32 9.00
C CYS A 227 -9.00 -19.46 8.15
N LEU A 228 -8.15 -20.26 7.51
CA LEU A 228 -8.57 -21.39 6.70
C LEU A 228 -9.25 -22.50 7.52
N LYS A 229 -8.89 -22.65 8.80
CA LYS A 229 -9.54 -23.61 9.72
C LYS A 229 -10.88 -23.12 10.26
N GLU A 230 -11.00 -21.80 10.43
CA GLU A 230 -12.17 -21.18 11.08
C GLU A 230 -13.25 -20.76 10.09
N THR A 231 -12.94 -20.70 8.78
CA THR A 231 -13.91 -20.27 7.77
C THR A 231 -14.65 -21.46 7.14
N ASP A 232 -15.98 -21.35 7.04
CA ASP A 232 -16.82 -22.23 6.24
C ASP A 232 -17.05 -21.67 4.81
N ASP A 233 -16.62 -20.44 4.54
CA ASP A 233 -16.81 -19.74 3.27
C ASP A 233 -15.48 -19.35 2.62
N LEU A 234 -14.83 -20.31 1.97
CA LEU A 234 -13.62 -20.05 1.17
C LEU A 234 -13.88 -19.21 -0.09
N GLU A 235 -15.15 -19.10 -0.52
CA GLU A 235 -15.52 -18.34 -1.71
C GLU A 235 -15.41 -16.83 -1.49
N ASN A 236 -15.81 -16.35 -0.31
CA ASN A 236 -15.91 -14.91 -0.03
C ASN A 236 -14.95 -14.40 1.05
N CYS A 237 -14.29 -15.28 1.82
CA CYS A 237 -13.39 -14.84 2.88
C CYS A 237 -12.24 -14.02 2.33
N GLU A 238 -11.82 -13.01 3.07
CA GLU A 238 -10.67 -12.17 2.76
C GLU A 238 -9.64 -12.24 3.89
N TYR A 239 -8.38 -12.30 3.51
CA TYR A 239 -7.25 -12.32 4.42
C TYR A 239 -6.52 -10.97 4.31
N LEU A 240 -6.82 -10.08 5.25
CA LEU A 240 -6.42 -8.67 5.19
C LEU A 240 -5.31 -8.34 6.18
N ILE A 241 -4.47 -7.37 5.84
CA ILE A 241 -3.38 -6.91 6.72
C ILE A 241 -3.89 -6.29 8.04
N PRO A 242 -4.94 -5.47 8.08
CA PRO A 242 -5.48 -4.95 9.34
C PRO A 242 -5.78 -6.06 10.36
N ASP A 243 -6.39 -7.16 9.90
CA ASP A 243 -6.72 -8.29 10.76
C ASP A 243 -5.47 -8.99 11.33
N VAL A 244 -4.41 -9.04 10.55
CA VAL A 244 -3.13 -9.59 11.01
C VAL A 244 -2.51 -8.69 12.05
N LEU A 245 -2.43 -7.38 11.79
CA LEU A 245 -1.81 -6.40 12.69
C LEU A 245 -2.48 -6.34 14.06
N SER A 246 -3.80 -6.52 14.13
CA SER A 246 -4.55 -6.54 15.40
C SER A 246 -4.35 -7.81 16.24
N LYS A 247 -3.80 -8.88 15.65
CA LYS A 247 -3.73 -10.21 16.28
C LYS A 247 -2.31 -10.73 16.53
N ILE A 248 -1.30 -10.04 16.02
CA ILE A 248 0.10 -10.42 16.22
C ILE A 248 0.67 -9.77 17.48
N ASP A 249 1.56 -10.50 18.15
CA ASP A 249 2.23 -10.04 19.39
C ASP A 249 3.34 -8.99 19.14
N LYS A 250 3.46 -8.48 17.92
CA LYS A 250 4.43 -7.46 17.52
C LYS A 250 3.80 -6.07 17.51
N LYS A 251 4.45 -5.15 18.22
CA LYS A 251 4.03 -3.75 18.21
C LYS A 251 4.28 -3.12 16.84
N THR A 252 3.32 -2.36 16.37
CA THR A 252 3.43 -1.54 15.17
C THR A 252 3.47 -0.08 15.57
N LYS A 253 4.63 0.57 15.42
CA LYS A 253 4.77 2.00 15.70
C LYS A 253 4.10 2.82 14.61
N VAL A 254 3.26 3.78 14.98
CA VAL A 254 2.66 4.72 14.04
C VAL A 254 3.58 5.94 13.90
N LEU A 255 4.14 6.11 12.71
CA LEU A 255 5.00 7.23 12.34
C LEU A 255 4.15 8.27 11.63
N THR A 256 4.03 9.46 12.19
CA THR A 256 3.21 10.53 11.63
C THR A 256 3.91 11.22 10.47
N THR A 257 3.11 11.66 9.48
CA THR A 257 3.57 12.49 8.37
C THR A 257 2.65 13.69 8.15
N ASN A 258 3.21 14.77 7.62
CA ASN A 258 2.45 15.92 7.11
C ASN A 258 2.30 15.86 5.59
N ALA A 259 2.85 14.85 4.92
CA ALA A 259 2.71 14.68 3.50
C ALA A 259 1.23 14.60 3.09
N LYS A 260 0.94 15.06 1.89
CA LYS A 260 -0.35 14.89 1.25
C LYS A 260 -0.32 13.59 0.45
N TRP A 261 -1.30 12.74 0.72
CA TRP A 261 -1.56 11.55 -0.08
C TRP A 261 -2.46 11.94 -1.25
N GLU A 262 -2.14 11.45 -2.43
CA GLU A 262 -2.97 11.60 -3.62
C GLU A 262 -3.24 10.23 -4.24
N GLY A 263 -4.47 9.99 -4.65
CA GLY A 263 -4.85 8.73 -5.30
C GLY A 263 -6.08 8.90 -6.17
N VAL A 264 -6.28 7.98 -7.09
CA VAL A 264 -7.43 8.02 -8.00
C VAL A 264 -8.51 7.07 -7.48
N THR A 265 -9.34 7.54 -6.55
CA THR A 265 -10.51 6.81 -6.06
C THR A 265 -11.67 6.95 -7.04
N TYR A 266 -11.92 8.17 -7.49
CA TYR A 266 -12.89 8.53 -8.52
C TYR A 266 -12.17 8.94 -9.80
N LYS A 267 -12.84 8.84 -10.95
CA LYS A 267 -12.25 9.23 -12.25
C LYS A 267 -11.83 10.70 -12.26
N GLU A 268 -12.60 11.52 -11.56
CA GLU A 268 -12.40 12.96 -11.41
C GLU A 268 -11.15 13.32 -10.62
N ASP A 269 -10.70 12.43 -9.71
CA ASP A 269 -9.48 12.63 -8.90
C ASP A 269 -8.20 12.66 -9.76
N LYS A 270 -8.23 12.05 -10.97
CA LYS A 270 -7.05 11.98 -11.84
C LYS A 270 -6.48 13.37 -12.14
N LYS A 271 -7.36 14.33 -12.46
CA LYS A 271 -6.90 15.69 -12.74
C LYS A 271 -6.19 16.31 -11.54
N GLN A 272 -6.74 16.11 -10.33
CA GLN A 272 -6.12 16.60 -9.09
C GLN A 272 -4.73 16.00 -8.88
N VAL A 273 -4.57 14.69 -9.11
CA VAL A 273 -3.26 14.02 -8.99
C VAL A 273 -2.25 14.57 -9.99
N VAL A 274 -2.64 14.75 -11.25
CA VAL A 274 -1.78 15.34 -12.29
C VAL A 274 -1.38 16.77 -11.93
N ASP A 275 -2.34 17.59 -11.50
CA ASP A 275 -2.09 18.99 -11.11
C ASP A 275 -1.14 19.05 -9.89
N ALA A 276 -1.34 18.20 -8.89
CA ALA A 276 -0.49 18.12 -7.70
C ALA A 276 0.96 17.73 -8.05
N ILE A 277 1.15 16.69 -8.88
CA ILE A 277 2.47 16.25 -9.32
C ILE A 277 3.17 17.34 -10.14
N ASN A 278 2.46 17.97 -11.07
CA ASN A 278 3.03 19.06 -11.86
C ASN A 278 3.46 20.25 -11.00
N GLU A 279 2.72 20.55 -9.92
CA GLU A 279 3.10 21.60 -8.99
C GLU A 279 4.39 21.24 -8.23
N LEU A 280 4.52 19.98 -7.76
CA LEU A 280 5.75 19.50 -7.12
C LEU A 280 6.96 19.52 -8.06
N VAL A 281 6.75 19.26 -9.36
CA VAL A 281 7.81 19.40 -10.38
C VAL A 281 8.19 20.88 -10.55
N LYS A 282 7.22 21.81 -10.62
CA LYS A 282 7.50 23.26 -10.71
C LYS A 282 8.25 23.78 -9.48
N GLN A 283 7.94 23.28 -8.31
CA GLN A 283 8.63 23.62 -7.04
C GLN A 283 10.03 23.02 -6.94
N GLY A 284 10.43 22.16 -7.89
CA GLY A 284 11.72 21.50 -7.91
C GLY A 284 11.87 20.32 -6.96
N GLU A 285 10.76 19.83 -6.38
CA GLU A 285 10.79 18.61 -5.58
C GLU A 285 11.09 17.38 -6.42
N TYR A 286 10.55 17.34 -7.64
CA TYR A 286 10.86 16.30 -8.63
C TYR A 286 11.48 16.92 -9.87
N PRO A 287 12.45 16.24 -10.54
CA PRO A 287 12.91 16.65 -11.84
C PRO A 287 11.77 16.48 -12.88
N SER A 288 11.80 17.27 -13.95
CA SER A 288 10.80 17.17 -15.02
C SER A 288 10.78 15.79 -15.69
N ASN A 289 11.87 15.05 -15.65
CA ASN A 289 11.98 13.65 -16.06
C ASN A 289 12.68 12.87 -14.94
N LEU A 290 11.94 11.98 -14.26
CA LEU A 290 12.46 11.23 -13.10
C LEU A 290 13.67 10.35 -13.44
N TRP A 291 13.71 9.81 -14.67
CA TRP A 291 14.66 8.77 -15.05
C TRP A 291 15.81 9.27 -15.94
N LYS A 292 15.79 10.54 -16.32
CA LYS A 292 16.91 11.12 -17.06
C LYS A 292 18.12 11.27 -16.12
N ILE A 293 19.21 10.59 -16.45
CA ILE A 293 20.50 10.77 -15.79
C ILE A 293 21.06 12.13 -16.26
N ASN A 294 21.24 13.06 -15.33
CA ASN A 294 22.01 14.29 -15.58
C ASN A 294 23.49 13.96 -15.51
#